data_966797a5c87ece5f06d208619082307c
#
_entry.id   966797a5c87ece5f06d208619082307c
#
_cell.length_a   1.000
_cell.length_b   1.000
_cell.length_c   1.000
_cell.angle_alpha   90.00
_cell.angle_beta   90.00
_cell.angle_gamma   90.00
#
_symmetry.space_group_name_H-M   'P 1'
#
loop_
_entity.id
_entity.type
_entity.pdbx_description
1 polymer ?
#
loop_
_entity_poly.entity_id
_entity_poly.type
_entity_poly.pdbx_seq_one_letter_code
_entity_poly.pdbx_strand_id
1 'polypeptide(L)'
;MSGAFNNDGRGISPLIATSWERCNKLMKRETWNVPHQAQGVTFASIYRRKKAMLTLGQAALEDAWEYMAPRECALLILDETACILSRNGDPQTLQQLSVLGFNDGTYCAEGIIGTCALSLAAISGQAVKTMADQHFKQALWNWAFCATPLFDSKGRLTGTIALACPVEQTTAADLPLTLAIAREVGNLLLTDSLLAETNRHLNQLNALLESMDDGVISWDEQGNLQFINAQAARVLRLDATASQGRAITELLTLPAVLQQAIKQSHPLKHVEATFESQHQFIDAVITLKPIIETQGTSFILLLHPVEQMRQLMTSQLGKVSHTFAHMPQDDPQTRRLIHFGRQAARSSFPVLLCGEEG
;
A
#
# COMPACT_ATOMS: atom_id res chain seq x y z
N MET A 1 46.61 -20.97 15.24
CA MET A 1 45.35 -20.26 15.47
C MET A 1 45.33 -19.76 16.92
N SER A 2 45.88 -18.57 17.18
CA SER A 2 45.85 -17.95 18.52
C SER A 2 44.57 -17.16 18.61
N GLY A 3 43.58 -17.62 19.38
CA GLY A 3 42.39 -16.86 19.70
C GLY A 3 42.82 -15.58 20.41
N ALA A 4 42.44 -14.41 19.88
CA ALA A 4 42.64 -13.15 20.56
C ALA A 4 41.72 -13.14 21.78
N PHE A 5 42.33 -13.07 22.97
CA PHE A 5 41.62 -12.93 24.24
C PHE A 5 41.71 -11.46 24.68
N ASN A 6 40.65 -10.92 25.26
CA ASN A 6 40.69 -9.69 26.02
C ASN A 6 41.49 -9.90 27.30
N ASN A 7 41.97 -8.80 27.92
CA ASN A 7 42.67 -8.86 29.22
C ASN A 7 41.90 -9.59 30.31
N ASP A 8 40.55 -9.76 30.19
CA ASP A 8 39.70 -10.46 31.13
C ASP A 8 39.45 -11.94 30.79
N GLY A 9 40.19 -12.54 29.82
CA GLY A 9 40.06 -13.93 29.44
C GLY A 9 38.77 -14.33 28.70
N ARG A 10 37.94 -13.40 28.31
CA ARG A 10 36.75 -13.62 27.49
C ARG A 10 37.13 -13.61 26.00
N GLY A 11 36.77 -14.68 25.30
CA GLY A 11 37.02 -14.76 23.86
C GLY A 11 36.34 -13.64 23.09
N ILE A 12 37.09 -12.95 22.24
CA ILE A 12 36.55 -11.91 21.32
C ILE A 12 35.71 -12.59 20.25
N SER A 13 34.50 -12.08 20.01
CA SER A 13 33.65 -12.56 18.91
C SER A 13 34.40 -12.49 17.59
N PRO A 14 34.30 -13.52 16.70
CA PRO A 14 34.91 -13.49 15.37
C PRO A 14 34.55 -12.25 14.56
N LEU A 15 33.33 -11.72 14.74
CA LEU A 15 32.85 -10.51 14.10
C LEU A 15 33.69 -9.28 14.51
N ILE A 16 33.98 -9.13 15.82
CA ILE A 16 34.81 -8.03 16.35
C ILE A 16 36.26 -8.18 15.88
N ALA A 17 36.83 -9.41 15.93
CA ALA A 17 38.17 -9.67 15.49
C ALA A 17 38.37 -9.30 14.00
N THR A 18 37.47 -9.72 13.13
CA THR A 18 37.48 -9.38 11.70
C THR A 18 37.35 -7.87 11.47
N SER A 19 36.51 -7.21 12.25
CA SER A 19 36.37 -5.75 12.21
C SER A 19 37.69 -5.04 12.61
N TRP A 20 38.35 -5.52 13.65
CA TRP A 20 39.64 -4.98 14.07
C TRP A 20 40.71 -5.10 13.01
N GLU A 21 40.77 -6.22 12.27
CA GLU A 21 41.69 -6.38 11.16
C GLU A 21 41.44 -5.37 10.04
N ARG A 22 40.18 -5.06 9.75
CA ARG A 22 39.84 -4.00 8.79
C ARG A 22 40.23 -2.63 9.30
N CYS A 23 39.86 -2.30 10.55
CA CYS A 23 40.15 -1.00 11.15
C CYS A 23 41.65 -0.72 11.29
N ASN A 24 42.48 -1.72 11.63
CA ASN A 24 43.93 -1.58 11.73
C ASN A 24 44.58 -1.12 10.42
N LYS A 25 43.98 -1.42 9.27
CA LYS A 25 44.46 -0.99 7.95
C LYS A 25 44.10 0.46 7.61
N LEU A 26 43.05 0.99 8.26
CA LEU A 26 42.43 2.24 7.89
C LEU A 26 42.72 3.39 8.89
N MET A 27 42.91 3.05 10.16
CA MET A 27 42.97 4.07 11.22
C MET A 27 43.81 3.63 12.43
N LYS A 28 44.22 4.60 13.27
CA LYS A 28 44.92 4.34 14.54
C LYS A 28 43.92 4.31 15.70
N ARG A 29 44.22 3.50 16.74
CA ARG A 29 43.31 3.31 17.92
C ARG A 29 43.25 4.57 18.78
N GLU A 30 44.41 5.23 18.96
CA GLU A 30 44.57 6.34 19.87
C GLU A 30 43.99 7.66 19.35
N THR A 31 43.85 7.77 18.02
CA THR A 31 43.37 9.01 17.40
C THR A 31 41.85 9.00 17.29
N TRP A 32 41.19 9.96 17.93
CA TRP A 32 39.77 10.22 17.77
C TRP A 32 39.55 11.46 16.90
N ASN A 33 38.94 11.27 15.77
CA ASN A 33 38.43 12.33 14.92
C ASN A 33 36.94 12.41 15.09
N VAL A 34 36.40 13.59 15.36
CA VAL A 34 34.93 13.77 15.43
C VAL A 34 34.30 13.31 14.13
N PRO A 35 33.32 12.40 14.19
CA PRO A 35 32.69 11.85 12.99
C PRO A 35 32.03 12.92 12.13
N HIS A 36 32.01 12.70 10.80
CA HIS A 36 31.31 13.60 9.89
C HIS A 36 29.81 13.57 10.14
N GLN A 37 29.17 14.73 9.99
CA GLN A 37 27.75 14.94 10.20
C GLN A 37 27.08 15.43 8.92
N ALA A 38 25.99 14.80 8.51
CA ALA A 38 25.10 15.32 7.50
C ALA A 38 24.38 16.56 8.07
N GLN A 39 24.40 17.68 7.34
CA GLN A 39 23.79 18.93 7.77
C GLN A 39 22.87 19.50 6.68
N GLY A 40 22.01 20.42 7.07
CA GLY A 40 21.16 21.18 6.16
C GLY A 40 20.33 20.30 5.22
N VAL A 41 20.44 20.55 3.93
CA VAL A 41 19.63 19.87 2.88
C VAL A 41 19.89 18.37 2.85
N THR A 42 21.13 17.93 3.08
CA THR A 42 21.50 16.50 3.07
C THR A 42 20.77 15.75 4.18
N PHE A 43 20.84 16.26 5.42
CA PHE A 43 20.14 15.63 6.55
C PHE A 43 18.61 15.66 6.35
N ALA A 44 18.06 16.79 5.91
CA ALA A 44 16.63 16.90 5.63
C ALA A 44 16.16 15.91 4.56
N SER A 45 16.99 15.63 3.54
CA SER A 45 16.70 14.64 2.51
C SER A 45 16.68 13.22 3.07
N ILE A 46 17.67 12.86 3.91
CA ILE A 46 17.72 11.54 4.57
C ILE A 46 16.49 11.38 5.50
N TYR A 47 16.22 12.39 6.33
CA TYR A 47 15.10 12.40 7.27
C TYR A 47 13.74 12.21 6.55
N ARG A 48 13.52 12.91 5.43
CA ARG A 48 12.29 12.79 4.63
C ARG A 48 12.13 11.38 4.06
N ARG A 49 13.20 10.81 3.53
CA ARG A 49 13.20 9.45 2.97
C ARG A 49 12.87 8.38 4.03
N LYS A 50 13.28 8.61 5.28
CA LYS A 50 13.11 7.71 6.42
C LYS A 50 11.92 8.06 7.34
N LYS A 51 11.06 8.99 6.91
CA LYS A 51 9.98 9.54 7.74
C LYS A 51 9.11 8.45 8.39
N ALA A 52 8.66 7.45 7.63
CA ALA A 52 7.81 6.38 8.17
C ALA A 52 8.52 5.60 9.28
N MET A 53 9.76 5.18 9.04
CA MET A 53 10.59 4.49 10.04
C MET A 53 10.83 5.36 11.28
N LEU A 54 11.07 6.65 11.10
CA LEU A 54 11.31 7.58 12.21
C LEU A 54 10.05 7.79 13.04
N THR A 55 8.88 8.02 12.42
CA THR A 55 7.64 8.23 13.16
C THR A 55 7.29 7.01 14.02
N LEU A 56 7.35 5.80 13.45
CA LEU A 56 7.07 4.57 14.19
C LEU A 56 8.18 4.25 15.20
N GLY A 57 9.44 4.46 14.82
CA GLY A 57 10.59 4.22 15.68
C GLY A 57 10.64 5.16 16.88
N GLN A 58 10.36 6.45 16.70
CA GLN A 58 10.33 7.42 17.79
C GLN A 58 9.25 7.07 18.81
N ALA A 59 8.03 6.75 18.36
CA ALA A 59 6.96 6.31 19.24
C ALA A 59 7.38 5.06 20.06
N ALA A 60 7.95 4.05 19.41
CA ALA A 60 8.43 2.84 20.10
C ALA A 60 9.58 3.13 21.07
N LEU A 61 10.47 4.09 20.78
CA LEU A 61 11.51 4.52 21.69
C LEU A 61 10.97 5.28 22.90
N GLU A 62 9.99 6.16 22.69
CA GLU A 62 9.31 6.91 23.75
C GLU A 62 8.60 5.96 24.70
N ASP A 63 7.83 5.00 24.17
CA ASP A 63 7.17 3.95 24.96
C ASP A 63 8.21 3.13 25.76
N ALA A 64 9.27 2.66 25.09
CA ALA A 64 10.32 1.90 25.77
C ALA A 64 11.00 2.72 26.87
N TRP A 65 11.21 4.02 26.65
CA TRP A 65 11.82 4.93 27.64
C TRP A 65 10.91 5.13 28.86
N GLU A 66 9.60 5.26 28.68
CA GLU A 66 8.65 5.44 29.78
C GLU A 66 8.63 4.24 30.75
N TYR A 67 8.80 3.01 30.22
CA TYR A 67 8.80 1.79 31.04
C TYR A 67 10.18 1.38 31.55
N MET A 68 11.26 2.02 31.10
CA MET A 68 12.60 1.75 31.60
C MET A 68 12.80 2.39 32.97
N ALA A 69 13.47 1.65 33.87
CA ALA A 69 13.97 2.26 35.10
C ALA A 69 14.93 3.41 34.78
N PRO A 70 14.85 4.55 35.48
CA PRO A 70 15.75 5.67 35.27
C PRO A 70 17.23 5.22 35.35
N ARG A 71 17.98 5.42 34.28
CA ARG A 71 19.40 5.13 34.20
C ARG A 71 20.08 5.98 33.15
N GLU A 72 21.38 6.13 33.27
CA GLU A 72 22.21 6.86 32.31
C GLU A 72 22.34 6.06 31.00
N CYS A 73 21.43 6.25 30.05
CA CYS A 73 21.53 5.66 28.73
C CYS A 73 20.79 6.51 27.67
N ALA A 74 21.08 6.24 26.41
CA ALA A 74 20.43 6.84 25.27
C ALA A 74 20.00 5.78 24.26
N LEU A 75 18.82 5.94 23.69
CA LEU A 75 18.28 5.14 22.58
C LEU A 75 18.50 5.92 21.29
N LEU A 76 18.93 5.23 20.24
CA LEU A 76 19.30 5.82 18.96
C LEU A 76 18.58 5.09 17.82
N ILE A 77 18.17 5.88 16.82
CA ILE A 77 17.71 5.36 15.52
C ILE A 77 18.73 5.77 14.47
N LEU A 78 19.22 4.78 13.72
CA LEU A 78 20.16 5.00 12.62
C LEU A 78 19.55 4.51 11.31
N ASP A 79 19.99 5.07 10.19
CA ASP A 79 19.65 4.55 8.86
C ASP A 79 20.55 3.37 8.45
N GLU A 80 20.34 2.85 7.24
CA GLU A 80 21.13 1.74 6.67
C GLU A 80 22.60 2.05 6.46
N THR A 81 22.99 3.33 6.47
CA THR A 81 24.38 3.78 6.36
C THR A 81 25.03 4.03 7.73
N ALA A 82 24.34 3.67 8.80
CA ALA A 82 24.68 3.97 10.18
C ALA A 82 24.75 5.48 10.48
N CYS A 83 23.93 6.29 9.81
CA CYS A 83 23.72 7.70 10.14
C CYS A 83 22.69 7.83 11.25
N ILE A 84 23.02 8.53 12.33
CA ILE A 84 22.10 8.80 13.44
C ILE A 84 20.99 9.74 12.96
N LEU A 85 19.76 9.30 13.07
CA LEU A 85 18.57 10.06 12.66
C LEU A 85 17.83 10.69 13.84
N SER A 86 17.85 10.01 14.99
CA SER A 86 17.16 10.47 16.21
C SER A 86 17.83 9.90 17.44
N ARG A 87 17.79 10.64 18.52
CA ARG A 87 18.32 10.27 19.84
C ARG A 87 17.31 10.62 20.90
N ASN A 88 17.07 9.71 21.84
CA ASN A 88 16.23 9.93 23.01
C ASN A 88 16.90 9.29 24.23
N GLY A 89 16.85 9.92 25.38
CA GLY A 89 17.50 9.35 26.55
C GLY A 89 17.82 10.35 27.65
N ASP A 90 18.63 9.91 28.61
CA ASP A 90 19.10 10.75 29.69
C ASP A 90 19.87 11.96 29.19
N PRO A 91 19.54 13.19 29.65
CA PRO A 91 20.18 14.42 29.18
C PRO A 91 21.69 14.46 29.34
N GLN A 92 22.22 13.91 30.44
CA GLN A 92 23.65 13.87 30.71
C GLN A 92 24.36 12.93 29.75
N THR A 93 23.79 11.77 29.50
CA THR A 93 24.30 10.78 28.53
C THR A 93 24.27 11.36 27.10
N LEU A 94 23.19 12.04 26.71
CA LEU A 94 23.07 12.71 25.41
C LEU A 94 24.13 13.80 25.23
N GLN A 95 24.42 14.57 26.28
CA GLN A 95 25.47 15.58 26.27
C GLN A 95 26.88 14.97 26.11
N GLN A 96 27.17 13.89 26.83
CA GLN A 96 28.44 13.17 26.70
C GLN A 96 28.62 12.56 25.30
N LEU A 97 27.57 11.98 24.71
CA LEU A 97 27.59 11.51 23.33
C LEU A 97 27.82 12.64 22.34
N SER A 98 27.24 13.82 22.59
CA SER A 98 27.45 15.01 21.75
C SER A 98 28.89 15.51 21.77
N VAL A 99 29.57 15.42 22.92
CA VAL A 99 31.02 15.76 23.05
C VAL A 99 31.85 14.81 22.18
N LEU A 100 31.48 13.53 22.09
CA LEU A 100 32.14 12.57 21.21
C LEU A 100 31.76 12.76 19.74
N GLY A 101 30.79 13.62 19.43
CA GLY A 101 30.32 13.90 18.08
C GLY A 101 29.17 13.05 17.63
N PHE A 102 28.55 12.23 18.49
CA PHE A 102 27.35 11.43 18.17
C PHE A 102 26.08 12.30 18.24
N ASN A 103 25.86 13.11 17.22
CA ASN A 103 24.69 13.97 17.06
C ASN A 103 23.78 13.46 15.94
N ASP A 104 22.58 14.02 15.85
CA ASP A 104 21.72 13.74 14.71
C ASP A 104 22.43 14.12 13.41
N GLY A 105 22.41 13.24 12.43
CA GLY A 105 23.14 13.37 11.18
C GLY A 105 24.56 12.77 11.21
N THR A 106 25.07 12.30 12.35
CA THR A 106 26.43 11.74 12.43
C THR A 106 26.50 10.37 11.78
N TYR A 107 27.50 10.15 10.93
CA TYR A 107 27.79 8.85 10.31
C TYR A 107 28.66 7.99 11.21
N CYS A 108 28.12 6.85 11.62
CA CYS A 108 28.77 5.86 12.51
C CYS A 108 29.31 4.65 11.75
N ALA A 109 29.68 4.82 10.47
CA ALA A 109 30.25 3.73 9.68
C ALA A 109 31.59 3.26 10.23
N GLU A 110 31.94 1.97 10.05
CA GLU A 110 33.17 1.36 10.56
C GLU A 110 34.44 2.13 10.14
N GLY A 111 34.48 2.62 8.91
CA GLY A 111 35.59 3.42 8.41
C GLY A 111 35.73 4.82 9.06
N ILE A 112 34.80 5.22 9.91
CA ILE A 112 34.77 6.52 10.62
C ILE A 112 35.02 6.34 12.09
N ILE A 113 34.18 5.55 12.78
CA ILE A 113 34.24 5.36 14.23
C ILE A 113 34.99 4.12 14.67
N GLY A 114 35.40 3.26 13.72
CA GLY A 114 35.99 1.97 14.01
C GLY A 114 34.99 0.91 14.42
N THR A 115 35.48 -0.16 15.03
CA THR A 115 34.66 -1.26 15.56
C THR A 115 33.74 -0.75 16.66
N CYS A 116 32.45 -0.77 16.41
CA CYS A 116 31.37 -0.41 17.34
C CYS A 116 30.10 -1.15 16.94
N ALA A 117 29.22 -1.47 17.91
CA ALA A 117 27.95 -2.12 17.62
C ALA A 117 27.12 -1.36 16.59
N LEU A 118 27.16 -0.03 16.58
CA LEU A 118 26.43 0.84 15.63
C LEU A 118 26.75 0.51 14.17
N SER A 119 28.05 0.34 13.87
CA SER A 119 28.51 -0.01 12.52
C SER A 119 28.37 -1.52 12.23
N LEU A 120 28.66 -2.35 13.23
CA LEU A 120 28.68 -3.81 13.04
C LEU A 120 27.28 -4.40 12.81
N ALA A 121 26.26 -3.86 13.47
CA ALA A 121 24.88 -4.32 13.26
C ALA A 121 24.42 -4.11 11.82
N ALA A 122 24.74 -2.94 11.25
CA ALA A 122 24.42 -2.63 9.85
C ALA A 122 25.20 -3.53 8.85
N ILE A 123 26.48 -3.83 9.14
CA ILE A 123 27.33 -4.64 8.25
C ILE A 123 26.96 -6.14 8.35
N SER A 124 26.75 -6.65 9.56
CA SER A 124 26.52 -8.08 9.79
C SER A 124 25.07 -8.53 9.61
N GLY A 125 24.12 -7.59 9.69
CA GLY A 125 22.70 -7.90 9.74
C GLY A 125 22.27 -8.63 11.02
N GLN A 126 23.09 -8.55 12.10
CA GLN A 126 22.83 -9.23 13.39
C GLN A 126 22.82 -8.24 14.54
N ALA A 127 22.11 -8.59 15.60
CA ALA A 127 22.17 -7.83 16.83
C ALA A 127 23.55 -8.00 17.48
N VAL A 128 24.20 -6.87 17.81
CA VAL A 128 25.59 -6.83 18.31
C VAL A 128 25.66 -5.97 19.56
N LYS A 129 26.48 -6.42 20.53
CA LYS A 129 26.90 -5.63 21.67
C LYS A 129 28.42 -5.45 21.63
N THR A 130 28.89 -4.22 21.83
CA THR A 130 30.31 -3.91 22.02
C THR A 130 30.47 -3.05 23.27
N MET A 131 31.51 -3.30 24.05
CA MET A 131 31.79 -2.58 25.30
C MET A 131 33.27 -2.50 25.56
N ALA A 132 33.71 -1.48 26.27
CA ALA A 132 35.06 -1.25 26.69
C ALA A 132 36.11 -1.44 25.57
N ASP A 133 37.14 -2.19 25.78
CA ASP A 133 38.26 -2.47 24.88
C ASP A 133 37.87 -3.28 23.61
N GLN A 134 36.63 -3.76 23.53
CA GLN A 134 36.07 -4.31 22.27
C GLN A 134 35.91 -3.23 21.19
N HIS A 135 35.78 -1.97 21.59
CA HIS A 135 35.81 -0.87 20.66
C HIS A 135 37.23 -0.68 20.08
N PHE A 136 37.32 -0.44 18.80
CA PHE A 136 38.62 -0.18 18.16
C PHE A 136 39.24 1.14 18.66
N LYS A 137 38.43 2.18 18.84
CA LYS A 137 38.86 3.52 19.28
C LYS A 137 38.85 3.62 20.79
N GLN A 138 39.96 4.06 21.38
CA GLN A 138 40.12 4.25 22.82
C GLN A 138 39.11 5.24 23.41
N ALA A 139 38.71 6.26 22.63
CA ALA A 139 37.71 7.25 23.06
C ALA A 139 36.34 6.61 23.39
N LEU A 140 36.04 5.38 22.92
CA LEU A 140 34.80 4.67 23.17
C LEU A 140 34.92 3.61 24.29
N TRP A 141 36.07 3.45 24.94
CA TRP A 141 36.27 2.39 25.95
C TRP A 141 35.40 2.56 27.19
N ASN A 142 34.98 3.78 27.51
CA ASN A 142 34.06 4.03 28.63
C ASN A 142 32.58 3.80 28.26
N TRP A 143 32.33 3.28 27.05
CA TRP A 143 30.98 3.11 26.52
C TRP A 143 30.66 1.67 26.23
N ALA A 144 29.36 1.33 26.38
CA ALA A 144 28.74 0.14 25.85
C ALA A 144 27.67 0.53 24.82
N PHE A 145 27.70 -0.13 23.66
CA PHE A 145 26.70 0.02 22.64
C PHE A 145 26.06 -1.34 22.33
N CYS A 146 24.74 -1.37 22.31
CA CYS A 146 23.92 -2.49 21.79
C CYS A 146 23.20 -1.99 20.54
N ALA A 147 23.23 -2.74 19.47
CA ALA A 147 22.59 -2.34 18.22
C ALA A 147 21.91 -3.54 17.52
N THR A 148 20.70 -3.34 17.04
CA THR A 148 19.89 -4.34 16.35
C THR A 148 19.41 -3.80 15.01
N PRO A 149 19.69 -4.48 13.89
CA PRO A 149 19.28 -4.02 12.57
C PRO A 149 17.77 -4.12 12.38
N LEU A 150 17.21 -3.19 11.62
CA LEU A 150 15.82 -3.15 11.15
C LEU A 150 15.77 -3.55 9.69
N PHE A 151 14.84 -4.45 9.36
CA PHE A 151 14.61 -4.89 7.98
C PHE A 151 13.22 -4.49 7.50
N ASP A 152 13.10 -4.17 6.22
CA ASP A 152 11.80 -3.95 5.58
C ASP A 152 11.10 -5.29 5.25
N SER A 153 9.87 -5.22 4.73
CA SER A 153 9.07 -6.37 4.31
C SER A 153 9.73 -7.24 3.24
N LYS A 154 10.78 -6.74 2.57
CA LYS A 154 11.56 -7.44 1.54
C LYS A 154 12.89 -7.98 2.06
N GLY A 155 13.13 -7.90 3.38
CA GLY A 155 14.37 -8.33 4.00
C GLY A 155 15.58 -7.42 3.76
N ARG A 156 15.36 -6.18 3.30
CA ARG A 156 16.44 -5.21 3.10
C ARG A 156 16.66 -4.40 4.38
N LEU A 157 17.91 -4.18 4.73
CA LEU A 157 18.28 -3.31 5.86
C LEU A 157 17.71 -1.90 5.63
N THR A 158 16.92 -1.41 6.56
CA THR A 158 16.32 -0.08 6.49
C THR A 158 16.85 0.88 7.56
N GLY A 159 17.42 0.33 8.63
CA GLY A 159 17.99 1.09 9.73
C GLY A 159 18.50 0.20 10.85
N THR A 160 18.79 0.82 11.99
CA THR A 160 19.27 0.14 13.20
C THR A 160 18.69 0.84 14.43
N ILE A 161 18.23 0.07 15.40
CA ILE A 161 17.91 0.55 16.75
C ILE A 161 19.11 0.28 17.63
N ALA A 162 19.54 1.27 18.39
CA ALA A 162 20.67 1.10 19.28
C ALA A 162 20.44 1.73 20.65
N LEU A 163 21.19 1.22 21.63
CA LEU A 163 21.29 1.74 22.99
C LEU A 163 22.75 2.02 23.28
N ALA A 164 23.03 3.21 23.82
CA ALA A 164 24.35 3.64 24.28
C ALA A 164 24.29 3.94 25.78
N CYS A 165 25.24 3.46 26.55
CA CYS A 165 25.38 3.80 27.97
C CYS A 165 26.84 3.75 28.40
N PRO A 166 27.22 4.40 29.52
CA PRO A 166 28.50 4.13 30.20
C PRO A 166 28.65 2.64 30.52
N VAL A 167 29.89 2.13 30.48
CA VAL A 167 30.16 0.68 30.71
C VAL A 167 29.62 0.21 32.07
N GLU A 168 29.71 1.07 33.10
CA GLU A 168 29.24 0.75 34.47
C GLU A 168 27.70 0.59 34.51
N GLN A 169 26.99 1.20 33.60
CA GLN A 169 25.52 1.18 33.51
C GLN A 169 24.98 0.04 32.63
N THR A 170 25.88 -0.73 31.97
CA THR A 170 25.43 -1.77 31.03
C THR A 170 24.84 -2.96 31.77
N THR A 171 23.77 -3.50 31.19
CA THR A 171 23.05 -4.69 31.75
C THR A 171 22.96 -5.81 30.71
N ALA A 172 22.59 -7.02 31.20
CA ALA A 172 22.31 -8.13 30.31
C ALA A 172 21.03 -7.93 29.46
N ALA A 173 20.14 -7.03 29.91
CA ALA A 173 18.88 -6.75 29.25
C ALA A 173 19.00 -5.77 28.04
N ASP A 174 20.13 -5.08 27.88
CA ASP A 174 20.29 -4.01 26.87
C ASP A 174 20.15 -4.51 25.44
N LEU A 175 20.78 -5.63 25.09
CA LEU A 175 20.67 -6.20 23.76
C LEU A 175 19.27 -6.81 23.50
N PRO A 176 18.69 -7.58 24.44
CA PRO A 176 17.28 -8.00 24.35
C PRO A 176 16.30 -6.83 24.17
N LEU A 177 16.52 -5.71 24.85
CA LEU A 177 15.69 -4.51 24.73
C LEU A 177 15.75 -3.92 23.31
N THR A 178 16.95 -3.69 22.77
CA THR A 178 17.09 -3.20 21.40
C THR A 178 16.48 -4.15 20.39
N LEU A 179 16.55 -5.47 20.62
CA LEU A 179 15.95 -6.49 19.80
C LEU A 179 14.40 -6.42 19.86
N ALA A 180 13.82 -6.22 21.05
CA ALA A 180 12.39 -6.08 21.24
C ALA A 180 11.86 -4.84 20.51
N ILE A 181 12.50 -3.68 20.72
CA ILE A 181 12.13 -2.43 20.04
C ILE A 181 12.27 -2.58 18.51
N ALA A 182 13.37 -3.17 18.03
CA ALA A 182 13.58 -3.36 16.59
C ALA A 182 12.52 -4.27 15.96
N ARG A 183 12.09 -5.33 16.67
CA ARG A 183 11.00 -6.21 16.22
C ARG A 183 9.68 -5.49 16.18
N GLU A 184 9.36 -4.69 17.20
CA GLU A 184 8.13 -3.90 17.24
C GLU A 184 8.08 -2.92 16.08
N VAL A 185 9.11 -2.12 15.90
CA VAL A 185 9.21 -1.17 14.77
C VAL A 185 9.13 -1.90 13.41
N GLY A 186 9.79 -3.06 13.29
CA GLY A 186 9.73 -3.89 12.09
C GLY A 186 8.32 -4.39 11.79
N ASN A 187 7.58 -4.84 12.81
CA ASN A 187 6.19 -5.28 12.67
C ASN A 187 5.27 -4.13 12.27
N LEU A 188 5.43 -2.95 12.87
CA LEU A 188 4.66 -1.76 12.52
C LEU A 188 4.93 -1.33 11.07
N LEU A 189 6.19 -1.32 10.63
CA LEU A 189 6.56 -1.03 9.24
C LEU A 189 5.98 -2.04 8.25
N LEU A 190 5.96 -3.32 8.60
CA LEU A 190 5.36 -4.38 7.79
C LEU A 190 3.84 -4.15 7.66
N THR A 191 3.16 -3.89 8.77
CA THR A 191 1.71 -3.64 8.80
C THR A 191 1.35 -2.43 7.95
N ASP A 192 2.08 -1.31 8.10
CA ASP A 192 1.87 -0.09 7.31
C ASP A 192 2.06 -0.36 5.80
N SER A 193 3.11 -1.11 5.44
CA SER A 193 3.37 -1.48 4.04
C SER A 193 2.27 -2.37 3.44
N LEU A 194 1.74 -3.33 4.21
CA LEU A 194 0.66 -4.22 3.77
C LEU A 194 -0.66 -3.45 3.60
N LEU A 195 -0.98 -2.55 4.53
CA LEU A 195 -2.16 -1.69 4.41
C LEU A 195 -2.06 -0.77 3.19
N ALA A 196 -0.90 -0.17 2.93
CA ALA A 196 -0.68 0.67 1.76
C ALA A 196 -0.80 -0.11 0.44
N GLU A 197 -0.31 -1.35 0.40
CA GLU A 197 -0.44 -2.24 -0.75
C GLU A 197 -1.90 -2.66 -0.98
N THR A 198 -2.60 -3.07 0.07
CA THR A 198 -4.02 -3.42 0.02
C THR A 198 -4.87 -2.25 -0.49
N ASN A 199 -4.66 -1.05 0.06
CA ASN A 199 -5.37 0.15 -0.39
C ASN A 199 -5.08 0.48 -1.86
N ARG A 200 -3.83 0.27 -2.32
CA ARG A 200 -3.48 0.46 -3.74
C ARG A 200 -4.24 -0.51 -4.63
N HIS A 201 -4.31 -1.79 -4.26
CA HIS A 201 -5.06 -2.79 -5.03
C HIS A 201 -6.56 -2.47 -5.04
N LEU A 202 -7.14 -2.09 -3.91
CA LEU A 202 -8.54 -1.68 -3.84
C LEU A 202 -8.82 -0.48 -4.75
N ASN A 203 -7.96 0.54 -4.74
CA ASN A 203 -8.09 1.70 -5.62
C ASN A 203 -7.96 1.33 -7.11
N GLN A 204 -7.07 0.39 -7.45
CA GLN A 204 -6.95 -0.12 -8.82
C GLN A 204 -8.21 -0.88 -9.26
N LEU A 205 -8.74 -1.76 -8.40
CA LEU A 205 -9.98 -2.49 -8.69
C LEU A 205 -11.17 -1.54 -8.85
N ASN A 206 -11.31 -0.55 -7.97
CA ASN A 206 -12.34 0.47 -8.08
C ASN A 206 -12.22 1.27 -9.38
N ALA A 207 -11.01 1.69 -9.75
CA ALA A 207 -10.78 2.40 -11.00
C ALA A 207 -11.15 1.55 -12.24
N LEU A 208 -10.86 0.25 -12.21
CA LEU A 208 -11.27 -0.68 -13.26
C LEU A 208 -12.79 -0.80 -13.35
N LEU A 209 -13.48 -0.99 -12.22
CA LEU A 209 -14.95 -1.07 -12.18
C LEU A 209 -15.62 0.23 -12.64
N GLU A 210 -15.06 1.40 -12.30
CA GLU A 210 -15.57 2.70 -12.75
C GLU A 210 -15.31 2.97 -14.24
N SER A 211 -14.28 2.35 -14.83
CA SER A 211 -13.96 2.49 -16.26
C SER A 211 -14.72 1.52 -17.17
N MET A 212 -15.49 0.57 -16.62
CA MET A 212 -16.28 -0.37 -17.40
C MET A 212 -17.49 0.32 -18.04
N ASP A 213 -17.78 -0.05 -19.28
CA ASP A 213 -18.99 0.38 -19.99
C ASP A 213 -20.25 -0.32 -19.46
N ASP A 214 -20.08 -1.41 -18.73
CA ASP A 214 -21.15 -2.14 -18.09
C ASP A 214 -21.47 -1.61 -16.71
N GLY A 215 -22.75 -1.56 -16.37
CA GLY A 215 -23.18 -1.27 -15.02
C GLY A 215 -22.88 -2.45 -14.09
N VAL A 216 -22.28 -2.17 -12.94
CA VAL A 216 -22.00 -3.17 -11.89
C VAL A 216 -22.69 -2.76 -10.61
N ILE A 217 -23.47 -3.68 -10.04
CA ILE A 217 -24.15 -3.50 -8.75
C ILE A 217 -23.90 -4.72 -7.89
N SER A 218 -23.66 -4.52 -6.60
CA SER A 218 -23.67 -5.63 -5.64
C SER A 218 -24.46 -5.28 -4.38
N TRP A 219 -25.08 -6.31 -3.79
CA TRP A 219 -25.82 -6.22 -2.53
C TRP A 219 -25.61 -7.47 -1.68
N ASP A 220 -25.82 -7.30 -0.38
CA ASP A 220 -25.71 -8.38 0.61
C ASP A 220 -26.94 -9.30 0.63
N GLU A 221 -26.91 -10.29 1.53
CA GLU A 221 -28.01 -11.24 1.73
C GLU A 221 -29.31 -10.56 2.17
N GLN A 222 -29.23 -9.44 2.88
CA GLN A 222 -30.38 -8.66 3.33
C GLN A 222 -30.94 -7.77 2.20
N GLY A 223 -30.24 -7.71 1.06
CA GLY A 223 -30.61 -6.87 -0.08
C GLY A 223 -30.09 -5.45 -0.02
N ASN A 224 -29.21 -5.11 0.93
CA ASN A 224 -28.64 -3.77 1.04
C ASN A 224 -27.55 -3.55 0.01
N LEU A 225 -27.60 -2.43 -0.71
CA LEU A 225 -26.64 -2.06 -1.73
C LEU A 225 -25.26 -1.85 -1.12
N GLN A 226 -24.29 -2.67 -1.55
CA GLN A 226 -22.89 -2.58 -1.12
C GLN A 226 -22.04 -1.74 -2.09
N PHE A 227 -22.30 -1.91 -3.39
CA PHE A 227 -21.53 -1.24 -4.44
C PHE A 227 -22.39 -0.96 -5.66
N ILE A 228 -22.17 0.18 -6.29
CA ILE A 228 -22.72 0.57 -7.58
C ILE A 228 -21.65 1.42 -8.31
N ASN A 229 -21.29 1.03 -9.55
CA ASN A 229 -20.37 1.84 -10.34
C ASN A 229 -21.08 3.02 -11.03
N ALA A 230 -20.31 3.97 -11.54
CA ALA A 230 -20.84 5.16 -12.19
C ALA A 230 -21.75 4.83 -13.39
N GLN A 231 -21.45 3.77 -14.12
CA GLN A 231 -22.27 3.35 -15.27
C GLN A 231 -23.63 2.80 -14.83
N ALA A 232 -23.68 1.94 -13.80
CA ALA A 232 -24.95 1.43 -13.26
C ALA A 232 -25.79 2.58 -12.66
N ALA A 233 -25.17 3.48 -11.92
CA ALA A 233 -25.82 4.66 -11.36
C ALA A 233 -26.43 5.54 -12.46
N ARG A 234 -25.72 5.74 -13.57
CA ARG A 234 -26.20 6.49 -14.73
C ARG A 234 -27.35 5.80 -15.43
N VAL A 235 -27.21 4.48 -15.71
CA VAL A 235 -28.24 3.67 -16.42
C VAL A 235 -29.53 3.63 -15.62
N LEU A 236 -29.42 3.36 -14.31
CA LEU A 236 -30.57 3.25 -13.41
C LEU A 236 -31.03 4.59 -12.83
N ARG A 237 -30.32 5.68 -13.15
CA ARG A 237 -30.59 7.04 -12.64
C ARG A 237 -30.64 7.11 -11.12
N LEU A 238 -29.73 6.41 -10.48
CA LEU A 238 -29.57 6.40 -9.04
C LEU A 238 -28.39 7.32 -8.64
N ASP A 239 -28.51 7.94 -7.47
CA ASP A 239 -27.36 8.56 -6.83
C ASP A 239 -26.56 7.49 -6.12
N ALA A 240 -25.31 7.25 -6.55
CA ALA A 240 -24.44 6.20 -6.02
C ALA A 240 -24.23 6.36 -4.50
N THR A 241 -23.99 7.60 -4.04
CA THR A 241 -23.70 7.89 -2.64
C THR A 241 -24.95 7.78 -1.75
N ALA A 242 -26.07 8.31 -2.21
CA ALA A 242 -27.32 8.27 -1.46
C ALA A 242 -27.98 6.87 -1.45
N SER A 243 -27.59 6.00 -2.38
CA SER A 243 -28.16 4.65 -2.52
C SER A 243 -27.41 3.60 -1.69
N GLN A 244 -26.16 3.85 -1.32
CA GLN A 244 -25.32 2.90 -0.59
C GLN A 244 -25.93 2.56 0.79
N GLY A 245 -25.96 1.26 1.12
CA GLY A 245 -26.53 0.75 2.37
C GLY A 245 -28.07 0.65 2.38
N ARG A 246 -28.77 1.14 1.34
CA ARG A 246 -30.23 1.03 1.23
C ARG A 246 -30.64 -0.28 0.57
N ALA A 247 -31.85 -0.74 0.87
CA ALA A 247 -32.38 -1.94 0.24
C ALA A 247 -32.62 -1.71 -1.27
N ILE A 248 -32.12 -2.63 -2.10
CA ILE A 248 -32.24 -2.52 -3.56
C ILE A 248 -33.70 -2.50 -4.03
N THR A 249 -34.61 -3.13 -3.28
CA THR A 249 -36.04 -3.13 -3.52
C THR A 249 -36.72 -1.79 -3.26
N GLU A 250 -36.10 -0.90 -2.46
CA GLU A 250 -36.57 0.48 -2.27
C GLU A 250 -36.10 1.41 -3.40
N LEU A 251 -34.99 1.06 -4.03
CA LEU A 251 -34.37 1.87 -5.06
C LEU A 251 -34.93 1.55 -6.47
N LEU A 252 -35.25 0.28 -6.71
CA LEU A 252 -35.66 -0.25 -8.02
C LEU A 252 -36.76 -1.28 -7.90
N THR A 253 -37.71 -1.25 -8.84
CA THR A 253 -38.61 -2.39 -9.06
C THR A 253 -37.85 -3.47 -9.81
N LEU A 254 -37.51 -4.57 -9.11
CA LEU A 254 -36.75 -5.66 -9.71
C LEU A 254 -37.64 -6.51 -10.65
N PRO A 255 -37.17 -6.88 -11.84
CA PRO A 255 -37.86 -7.80 -12.74
C PRO A 255 -38.15 -9.15 -12.10
N ALA A 256 -39.29 -9.79 -12.42
CA ALA A 256 -39.70 -11.06 -11.82
C ALA A 256 -38.65 -12.17 -11.96
N VAL A 257 -37.98 -12.23 -13.11
CA VAL A 257 -36.89 -13.18 -13.37
C VAL A 257 -35.73 -13.01 -12.39
N LEU A 258 -35.36 -11.74 -12.10
CA LEU A 258 -34.29 -11.42 -11.16
C LEU A 258 -34.70 -11.75 -9.72
N GLN A 259 -35.94 -11.41 -9.33
CA GLN A 259 -36.47 -11.77 -8.00
C GLN A 259 -36.45 -13.27 -7.74
N GLN A 260 -36.85 -14.09 -8.75
CA GLN A 260 -36.83 -15.54 -8.65
C GLN A 260 -35.41 -16.09 -8.54
N ALA A 261 -34.49 -15.57 -9.33
CA ALA A 261 -33.07 -15.96 -9.30
C ALA A 261 -32.39 -15.64 -7.96
N ILE A 262 -32.69 -14.47 -7.36
CA ILE A 262 -32.21 -14.10 -6.03
C ILE A 262 -32.72 -15.08 -4.97
N LYS A 263 -34.04 -15.38 -4.95
CA LYS A 263 -34.63 -16.30 -3.98
C LYS A 263 -34.05 -17.72 -4.06
N GLN A 264 -33.66 -18.15 -5.25
CA GLN A 264 -33.10 -19.49 -5.50
C GLN A 264 -31.55 -19.47 -5.45
N SER A 265 -30.91 -18.34 -5.25
CA SER A 265 -29.47 -18.17 -5.40
C SER A 265 -28.94 -18.73 -6.73
N HIS A 266 -29.72 -18.56 -7.80
CA HIS A 266 -29.40 -19.10 -9.12
C HIS A 266 -28.75 -18.05 -10.01
N PRO A 267 -27.65 -18.37 -10.72
CA PRO A 267 -27.02 -17.42 -11.62
C PRO A 267 -27.88 -17.22 -12.88
N LEU A 268 -27.93 -15.96 -13.37
CA LEU A 268 -28.47 -15.62 -14.67
C LEU A 268 -27.35 -15.22 -15.62
N LYS A 269 -27.46 -15.58 -16.89
CA LYS A 269 -26.49 -15.15 -17.92
C LYS A 269 -27.21 -14.56 -19.12
N HIS A 270 -26.89 -13.31 -19.43
CA HIS A 270 -27.36 -12.59 -20.62
C HIS A 270 -28.88 -12.65 -20.80
N VAL A 271 -29.64 -12.39 -19.75
CA VAL A 271 -31.11 -12.37 -19.76
C VAL A 271 -31.57 -10.94 -20.00
N GLU A 272 -32.49 -10.74 -20.94
CA GLU A 272 -33.13 -9.44 -21.13
C GLU A 272 -34.10 -9.17 -19.96
N ALA A 273 -34.00 -7.97 -19.41
CA ALA A 273 -34.81 -7.55 -18.27
C ALA A 273 -35.11 -6.06 -18.35
N THR A 274 -36.33 -5.69 -17.95
CA THR A 274 -36.77 -4.30 -17.87
C THR A 274 -36.87 -3.90 -16.42
N PHE A 275 -36.14 -2.87 -16.04
CA PHE A 275 -36.20 -2.23 -14.72
C PHE A 275 -37.12 -1.05 -14.75
N GLU A 276 -37.84 -0.80 -13.67
CA GLU A 276 -38.58 0.43 -13.46
C GLU A 276 -37.85 1.26 -12.40
N SER A 277 -37.38 2.43 -12.79
CA SER A 277 -36.75 3.41 -11.92
C SER A 277 -37.38 4.78 -12.17
N GLN A 278 -37.84 5.46 -11.11
CA GLN A 278 -38.41 6.81 -11.17
C GLN A 278 -39.44 6.99 -12.34
N HIS A 279 -40.36 6.04 -12.47
CA HIS A 279 -41.42 6.03 -13.52
C HIS A 279 -40.90 5.87 -14.96
N GLN A 280 -39.69 5.38 -15.13
CA GLN A 280 -39.12 5.06 -16.45
C GLN A 280 -38.74 3.59 -16.54
N PHE A 281 -38.97 3.03 -17.73
CA PHE A 281 -38.57 1.68 -18.05
C PHE A 281 -37.19 1.68 -18.69
N ILE A 282 -36.30 0.80 -18.19
CA ILE A 282 -34.90 0.68 -18.62
C ILE A 282 -34.68 -0.75 -19.05
N ASP A 283 -34.45 -0.96 -20.35
CA ASP A 283 -34.13 -2.29 -20.88
C ASP A 283 -32.62 -2.53 -20.80
N ALA A 284 -32.25 -3.65 -20.22
CA ALA A 284 -30.87 -4.09 -20.10
C ALA A 284 -30.75 -5.61 -20.26
N VAL A 285 -29.62 -6.05 -20.77
CA VAL A 285 -29.20 -7.44 -20.67
C VAL A 285 -28.46 -7.62 -19.37
N ILE A 286 -28.94 -8.56 -18.54
CA ILE A 286 -28.39 -8.75 -17.19
C ILE A 286 -27.64 -10.08 -17.06
N THR A 287 -26.63 -10.06 -16.22
CA THR A 287 -25.95 -11.25 -15.71
C THR A 287 -25.90 -11.17 -14.20
N LEU A 288 -26.51 -12.13 -13.51
CA LEU A 288 -26.51 -12.25 -12.04
C LEU A 288 -25.53 -13.33 -11.61
N LYS A 289 -24.69 -13.02 -10.65
CA LYS A 289 -23.78 -13.97 -9.99
C LYS A 289 -24.00 -13.97 -8.48
N PRO A 290 -24.49 -15.07 -7.88
CA PRO A 290 -24.42 -15.25 -6.43
C PRO A 290 -22.99 -15.53 -6.00
N ILE A 291 -22.56 -14.90 -4.89
CA ILE A 291 -21.28 -15.14 -4.21
C ILE A 291 -21.60 -15.73 -2.86
N ILE A 292 -21.20 -16.98 -2.64
CA ILE A 292 -21.41 -17.67 -1.36
C ILE A 292 -20.23 -17.37 -0.45
N GLU A 293 -20.49 -16.70 0.65
CA GLU A 293 -19.52 -16.38 1.68
C GLU A 293 -19.84 -17.13 2.98
N THR A 294 -18.90 -17.12 3.93
CA THR A 294 -19.09 -17.75 5.24
C THR A 294 -20.20 -17.13 6.07
N GLN A 295 -20.60 -15.90 5.77
CA GLN A 295 -21.61 -15.14 6.50
C GLN A 295 -22.94 -14.94 5.74
N GLY A 296 -23.09 -15.54 4.54
CA GLY A 296 -24.30 -15.41 3.74
C GLY A 296 -24.03 -15.40 2.23
N THR A 297 -25.06 -15.09 1.45
CA THR A 297 -24.94 -15.01 -0.03
C THR A 297 -25.09 -13.56 -0.47
N SER A 298 -24.03 -12.99 -1.02
CA SER A 298 -24.09 -11.71 -1.72
C SER A 298 -24.31 -11.90 -3.23
N PHE A 299 -24.73 -10.85 -3.91
CA PHE A 299 -25.05 -10.90 -5.33
C PHE A 299 -24.31 -9.81 -6.10
N ILE A 300 -23.82 -10.16 -7.29
CA ILE A 300 -23.31 -9.19 -8.27
C ILE A 300 -24.20 -9.24 -9.50
N LEU A 301 -24.69 -8.08 -9.90
CA LEU A 301 -25.45 -7.86 -11.12
C LEU A 301 -24.65 -7.02 -12.10
N LEU A 302 -24.44 -7.54 -13.31
CA LEU A 302 -23.91 -6.80 -14.43
C LEU A 302 -25.07 -6.36 -15.31
N LEU A 303 -25.05 -5.10 -15.74
CA LEU A 303 -26.06 -4.44 -16.57
C LEU A 303 -25.41 -4.01 -17.87
N HIS A 304 -25.83 -4.60 -19.00
CA HIS A 304 -25.45 -4.15 -20.34
C HIS A 304 -26.61 -3.35 -20.94
N PRO A 305 -26.49 -2.02 -21.10
CA PRO A 305 -27.58 -1.21 -21.69
C PRO A 305 -27.82 -1.58 -23.16
N VAL A 306 -29.04 -1.94 -23.51
CA VAL A 306 -29.41 -2.36 -24.88
C VAL A 306 -29.15 -1.25 -25.90
N GLU A 307 -29.32 0.00 -25.50
CA GLU A 307 -29.09 1.17 -26.33
C GLU A 307 -27.61 1.30 -26.80
N GLN A 308 -26.66 0.98 -25.93
CA GLN A 308 -25.22 0.97 -26.28
C GLN A 308 -24.89 -0.19 -27.23
N MET A 309 -25.51 -1.36 -27.04
CA MET A 309 -25.33 -2.49 -27.93
C MET A 309 -25.88 -2.18 -29.34
N ARG A 310 -27.02 -1.49 -29.43
CA ARG A 310 -27.55 -1.00 -30.71
C ARG A 310 -26.61 0.00 -31.37
N GLN A 311 -26.04 0.94 -30.63
CA GLN A 311 -25.06 1.92 -31.16
C GLN A 311 -23.79 1.24 -31.66
N LEU A 312 -23.25 0.24 -30.93
CA LEU A 312 -22.08 -0.54 -31.35
C LEU A 312 -22.38 -1.38 -32.60
N MET A 313 -23.54 -2.03 -32.69
CA MET A 313 -23.96 -2.74 -33.90
C MET A 313 -24.13 -1.79 -35.09
N THR A 314 -24.72 -0.63 -34.87
CA THR A 314 -24.89 0.37 -35.94
C THR A 314 -23.55 0.94 -36.40
N SER A 315 -22.57 1.08 -35.51
CA SER A 315 -21.22 1.56 -35.85
C SER A 315 -20.37 0.49 -36.55
N GLN A 316 -20.57 -0.79 -36.27
CA GLN A 316 -19.84 -1.90 -36.90
C GLN A 316 -20.47 -2.36 -38.23
N LEU A 317 -21.80 -2.24 -38.38
CA LEU A 317 -22.50 -2.59 -39.60
C LEU A 317 -22.35 -1.54 -40.71
N GLY A 318 -21.51 -0.55 -40.51
CA GLY A 318 -21.32 0.56 -41.46
C GLY A 318 -22.41 1.61 -41.31
N LYS A 319 -22.02 2.86 -41.35
CA LYS A 319 -22.98 3.98 -41.43
C LYS A 319 -23.97 3.67 -42.53
N VAL A 320 -25.26 3.45 -42.18
CA VAL A 320 -26.33 3.55 -43.15
C VAL A 320 -26.22 4.95 -43.71
N SER A 321 -25.55 5.08 -44.86
CA SER A 321 -25.25 6.37 -45.49
C SER A 321 -26.52 7.04 -46.05
N HIS A 322 -27.60 6.27 -46.15
CA HIS A 322 -28.85 6.73 -46.70
C HIS A 322 -30.04 6.41 -45.79
N THR A 323 -30.66 7.44 -45.29
CA THR A 323 -31.94 7.36 -44.56
C THR A 323 -33.06 7.89 -45.49
N PHE A 324 -34.33 7.62 -45.16
CA PHE A 324 -35.47 8.25 -45.86
C PHE A 324 -35.40 9.80 -45.97
N ALA A 325 -34.59 10.44 -45.16
CA ALA A 325 -34.38 11.88 -45.22
C ALA A 325 -33.45 12.32 -46.39
N HIS A 326 -32.61 11.39 -46.87
CA HIS A 326 -31.67 11.65 -47.97
C HIS A 326 -32.24 11.27 -49.35
N MET A 327 -33.46 10.69 -49.39
CA MET A 327 -34.14 10.39 -50.64
C MET A 327 -34.76 11.68 -51.25
N PRO A 328 -34.66 11.87 -52.56
CA PRO A 328 -35.31 13.03 -53.23
C PRO A 328 -36.83 12.95 -52.98
N GLN A 329 -37.41 14.06 -52.53
CA GLN A 329 -38.84 14.12 -52.18
C GLN A 329 -39.64 15.01 -53.12
N ASP A 330 -39.11 15.28 -54.29
CA ASP A 330 -39.72 16.21 -55.26
C ASP A 330 -40.92 15.60 -55.99
N ASP A 331 -40.94 14.28 -56.16
CA ASP A 331 -42.00 13.57 -56.79
C ASP A 331 -43.07 13.04 -55.81
N PRO A 332 -44.38 13.19 -56.12
CA PRO A 332 -45.47 12.69 -55.29
C PRO A 332 -45.47 11.18 -55.08
N GLN A 333 -44.95 10.38 -56.04
CA GLN A 333 -44.86 8.93 -55.89
C GLN A 333 -43.78 8.54 -54.92
N THR A 334 -42.64 9.20 -54.98
CA THR A 334 -41.51 8.96 -54.04
C THR A 334 -41.92 9.32 -52.61
N ARG A 335 -42.70 10.40 -52.40
CA ARG A 335 -43.21 10.71 -51.04
C ARG A 335 -44.14 9.66 -50.49
N ARG A 336 -44.98 9.07 -51.32
CA ARG A 336 -45.85 7.92 -50.91
C ARG A 336 -45.03 6.70 -50.54
N LEU A 337 -44.02 6.35 -51.35
CA LEU A 337 -43.09 5.25 -51.10
C LEU A 337 -42.33 5.42 -49.78
N ILE A 338 -41.82 6.59 -49.48
CA ILE A 338 -41.17 6.92 -48.23
C ILE A 338 -42.13 6.80 -47.04
N HIS A 339 -43.41 7.23 -47.23
CA HIS A 339 -44.42 7.10 -46.20
C HIS A 339 -44.72 5.63 -45.89
N PHE A 340 -44.91 4.79 -46.89
CA PHE A 340 -45.12 3.35 -46.75
C PHE A 340 -43.89 2.66 -46.20
N GLY A 341 -42.66 3.03 -46.61
CA GLY A 341 -41.43 2.51 -46.08
C GLY A 341 -41.24 2.78 -44.58
N ARG A 342 -41.61 3.98 -44.12
CA ARG A 342 -41.60 4.34 -42.67
C ARG A 342 -42.63 3.57 -41.88
N GLN A 343 -43.79 3.25 -42.42
CA GLN A 343 -44.79 2.41 -41.78
C GLN A 343 -44.35 0.96 -41.75
N ALA A 344 -43.80 0.43 -42.85
CA ALA A 344 -43.28 -0.92 -42.94
C ALA A 344 -42.10 -1.15 -41.97
N ALA A 345 -41.19 -0.16 -41.81
CA ALA A 345 -40.07 -0.24 -40.85
C ALA A 345 -40.53 -0.32 -39.39
N ARG A 346 -41.78 0.02 -39.07
CA ARG A 346 -42.37 -0.13 -37.72
C ARG A 346 -43.17 -1.42 -37.52
N SER A 347 -43.27 -2.24 -38.56
CA SER A 347 -44.01 -3.50 -38.55
C SER A 347 -43.05 -4.70 -38.57
N SER A 348 -43.48 -5.84 -38.06
CA SER A 348 -42.76 -7.12 -38.16
C SER A 348 -43.04 -7.91 -39.43
N PHE A 349 -43.79 -7.34 -40.39
CA PHE A 349 -44.12 -8.02 -41.64
C PHE A 349 -42.95 -7.97 -42.63
N PRO A 350 -42.70 -9.02 -43.39
CA PRO A 350 -41.74 -9.00 -44.48
C PRO A 350 -42.12 -7.99 -45.55
N VAL A 351 -41.19 -7.19 -46.05
CA VAL A 351 -41.40 -6.18 -47.07
C VAL A 351 -40.61 -6.55 -48.32
N LEU A 352 -41.31 -6.62 -49.45
CA LEU A 352 -40.69 -6.82 -50.76
C LEU A 352 -40.61 -5.47 -51.48
N LEU A 353 -39.41 -5.05 -51.87
CA LEU A 353 -39.19 -3.91 -52.72
C LEU A 353 -39.00 -4.38 -54.16
N CYS A 354 -39.84 -3.88 -55.04
CA CYS A 354 -39.77 -4.15 -56.50
C CYS A 354 -39.49 -2.84 -57.25
N GLY A 355 -38.55 -2.85 -58.17
CA GLY A 355 -38.19 -1.68 -59.02
C GLY A 355 -37.38 -2.09 -60.22
N GLU A 356 -37.13 -1.15 -61.11
CA GLU A 356 -36.20 -1.33 -62.21
C GLU A 356 -34.78 -1.35 -61.73
N GLU A 357 -33.90 -2.09 -62.39
CA GLU A 357 -32.48 -2.18 -62.06
C GLU A 357 -31.75 -0.91 -62.53
N GLY A 358 -31.13 -0.15 -61.57
CA GLY A 358 -30.37 1.06 -61.91
C GLY A 358 -30.17 2.01 -60.74
#